data_ab8a7787657052da70ae117cb4286b3b
#
_entry.id   ab8a7787657052da70ae117cb4286b3b
#
_cell.length_a   1.000
_cell.length_b   1.000
_cell.length_c   1.000
_cell.angle_alpha   90.00
_cell.angle_beta   90.00
_cell.angle_gamma   90.00
#
_symmetry.space_group_name_H-M   'P 1'
#
loop_
_entity.id
_entity.type
_entity.pdbx_description
1 polymer ?
#
loop_
_entity_poly.entity_id
_entity_poly.type
_entity_poly.pdbx_seq_one_letter_code
_entity_poly.pdbx_strand_id
1 'polypeptide(L)'
;MDGDEPMKRKSTLRRIAFMLALVIAGEAIFGLPFLVARVFRPTLLDVFEITNLQLGTALSLYGVIAMLAYLPGGPLADRFSARAMMTTALCVTAVGGIYYATVPDMVGLRILFAFWGLTTILLFWAAMIRATRNWGGDEDQGKAFGILDGGRGLFAALLATGTVAVFGALLPEDAASATLEERTAALKQVIWIFTGMTLAAGVGVWFCVTNENDGDHVKVGSALSWSQMLEVLRNPAVWLQGLIVITAYTGYKGMDDLGLLARDIYMFDDVEAAQVGALSFWVRPLAALAAGSIGDKVGGTRAIAACFVLMIAGHLVVALGFLEPTATWMLFTTVVAISAAVFGLRGLYFAIFSEAGVPLALTGTAVGLVSAVGYTPDIFMGPLNGYLTDTYPGALGHQYFFGALAAFAALGLCSTLLFQRLSIPASS
;
A
#
# COMPACT_ATOMS: atom_id res chain seq x y z
N MET A 1 33.20 -8.38 -35.60
CA MET A 1 32.57 -8.73 -34.35
C MET A 1 31.78 -7.55 -33.71
N ASP A 2 31.38 -6.52 -34.49
CA ASP A 2 30.80 -5.25 -33.98
C ASP A 2 29.29 -5.05 -34.25
N GLY A 3 28.60 -6.06 -34.78
CA GLY A 3 27.16 -5.92 -35.12
C GLY A 3 26.17 -6.26 -33.98
N ASP A 4 26.61 -6.95 -32.91
CA ASP A 4 25.74 -7.53 -31.88
C ASP A 4 25.53 -6.62 -30.66
N GLU A 5 26.43 -5.65 -30.42
CA GLU A 5 26.35 -4.71 -29.27
C GLU A 5 25.14 -3.74 -29.33
N PRO A 6 24.83 -3.08 -30.48
CA PRO A 6 23.71 -2.15 -30.54
C PRO A 6 22.34 -2.83 -30.39
N MET A 7 22.21 -4.10 -30.80
CA MET A 7 20.95 -4.86 -30.67
C MET A 7 20.72 -5.32 -29.25
N LYS A 8 21.75 -5.82 -28.56
CA LYS A 8 21.71 -6.18 -27.11
C LYS A 8 21.41 -4.94 -26.25
N ARG A 9 22.05 -3.81 -26.56
CA ARG A 9 21.82 -2.54 -25.84
C ARG A 9 20.37 -2.03 -26.02
N LYS A 10 19.80 -2.12 -27.21
CA LYS A 10 18.38 -1.77 -27.45
C LYS A 10 17.43 -2.69 -26.68
N SER A 11 17.72 -4.00 -26.58
CA SER A 11 16.91 -4.94 -25.81
C SER A 11 16.96 -4.64 -24.30
N THR A 12 18.14 -4.29 -23.78
CA THR A 12 18.32 -3.94 -22.36
C THR A 12 17.59 -2.64 -22.00
N LEU A 13 17.70 -1.58 -22.81
CA LEU A 13 16.98 -0.32 -22.60
C LEU A 13 15.46 -0.52 -22.60
N ARG A 14 14.96 -1.37 -23.49
CA ARG A 14 13.53 -1.71 -23.55
C ARG A 14 13.05 -2.45 -22.30
N ARG A 15 13.85 -3.39 -21.78
CA ARG A 15 13.55 -4.08 -20.51
C ARG A 15 13.54 -3.11 -19.31
N ILE A 16 14.48 -2.17 -19.26
CA ILE A 16 14.53 -1.14 -18.21
C ILE A 16 13.31 -0.23 -18.31
N ALA A 17 12.98 0.28 -19.51
CA ALA A 17 11.82 1.13 -19.72
C ALA A 17 10.50 0.44 -19.35
N PHE A 18 10.37 -0.85 -19.66
CA PHE A 18 9.23 -1.66 -19.26
C PHE A 18 9.08 -1.72 -17.73
N MET A 19 10.14 -2.07 -17.01
CA MET A 19 10.09 -2.16 -15.55
C MET A 19 9.85 -0.80 -14.89
N LEU A 20 10.46 0.28 -15.40
CA LEU A 20 10.21 1.65 -14.93
C LEU A 20 8.74 2.05 -15.13
N ALA A 21 8.14 1.71 -16.27
CA ALA A 21 6.72 1.94 -16.51
C ALA A 21 5.85 1.17 -15.53
N LEU A 22 6.18 -0.09 -15.19
CA LEU A 22 5.46 -0.85 -14.16
C LEU A 22 5.59 -0.24 -12.78
N VAL A 23 6.80 0.20 -12.39
CA VAL A 23 7.07 0.85 -11.09
C VAL A 23 6.24 2.13 -10.95
N ILE A 24 6.33 3.02 -11.93
CA ILE A 24 5.62 4.30 -11.92
C ILE A 24 4.11 4.06 -11.94
N ALA A 25 3.61 3.22 -12.83
CA ALA A 25 2.19 2.92 -12.95
C ALA A 25 1.64 2.23 -11.69
N GLY A 26 2.41 1.29 -11.13
CA GLY A 26 2.04 0.53 -9.94
C GLY A 26 1.88 1.37 -8.69
N GLU A 27 2.50 2.56 -8.63
CA GLU A 27 2.31 3.49 -7.53
C GLU A 27 1.35 4.62 -7.90
N ALA A 28 1.43 5.17 -9.13
CA ALA A 28 0.56 6.25 -9.59
C ALA A 28 -0.93 5.90 -9.51
N ILE A 29 -1.31 4.64 -9.79
CA ILE A 29 -2.69 4.17 -9.72
C ILE A 29 -3.31 4.32 -8.31
N PHE A 30 -2.48 4.23 -7.27
CA PHE A 30 -2.88 4.37 -5.87
C PHE A 30 -2.65 5.78 -5.30
N GLY A 31 -2.05 6.68 -6.09
CA GLY A 31 -1.77 8.05 -5.69
C GLY A 31 -3.02 8.81 -5.26
N LEU A 32 -4.00 8.90 -6.15
CA LEU A 32 -5.26 9.61 -5.90
C LEU A 32 -6.07 9.02 -4.74
N PRO A 33 -6.34 7.70 -4.66
CA PRO A 33 -7.17 7.16 -3.59
C PRO A 33 -6.48 7.11 -2.23
N PHE A 34 -5.16 7.00 -2.17
CA PHE A 34 -4.49 6.76 -0.88
C PHE A 34 -3.42 7.77 -0.51
N LEU A 35 -2.50 8.19 -1.42
CA LEU A 35 -1.43 9.10 -1.05
C LEU A 35 -1.98 10.48 -0.67
N VAL A 36 -2.93 11.00 -1.43
CA VAL A 36 -3.58 12.29 -1.10
C VAL A 36 -4.23 12.22 0.29
N ALA A 37 -5.02 11.17 0.54
CA ALA A 37 -5.73 10.99 1.80
C ALA A 37 -4.82 10.68 3.00
N ARG A 38 -3.61 10.14 2.77
CA ARG A 38 -2.64 9.84 3.82
C ARG A 38 -1.75 11.05 4.14
N VAL A 39 -1.19 11.67 3.10
CA VAL A 39 -0.21 12.75 3.26
C VAL A 39 -0.90 14.05 3.65
N PHE A 40 -2.00 14.38 3.01
CA PHE A 40 -2.72 15.65 3.22
C PHE A 40 -4.02 15.47 4.01
N ARG A 41 -4.07 14.48 4.93
CA ARG A 41 -5.29 14.13 5.66
C ARG A 41 -5.90 15.32 6.41
N PRO A 42 -5.15 16.10 7.22
CA PRO A 42 -5.71 17.25 7.90
C PRO A 42 -6.36 18.25 6.95
N THR A 43 -5.61 18.71 5.95
CA THR A 43 -6.08 19.65 4.94
C THR A 43 -7.29 19.11 4.16
N LEU A 44 -7.30 17.80 3.86
CA LEU A 44 -8.41 17.17 3.15
C LEU A 44 -9.70 17.21 3.97
N LEU A 45 -9.62 16.92 5.27
CA LEU A 45 -10.79 17.01 6.15
C LEU A 45 -11.35 18.42 6.19
N ASP A 46 -10.48 19.43 6.30
CA ASP A 46 -10.88 20.84 6.36
C ASP A 46 -11.47 21.32 5.02
N VAL A 47 -10.81 21.01 3.88
CA VAL A 47 -11.24 21.46 2.54
C VAL A 47 -12.55 20.82 2.08
N PHE A 48 -12.76 19.55 2.42
CA PHE A 48 -14.00 18.83 2.08
C PHE A 48 -15.09 19.02 3.12
N GLU A 49 -14.80 19.71 4.23
CA GLU A 49 -15.71 19.93 5.35
C GLU A 49 -16.31 18.61 5.87
N ILE A 50 -15.46 17.58 5.99
CA ILE A 50 -15.86 16.23 6.42
C ILE A 50 -15.14 15.82 7.69
N THR A 51 -15.78 14.93 8.46
CA THR A 51 -15.16 14.32 9.63
C THR A 51 -14.22 13.18 9.24
N ASN A 52 -13.35 12.78 10.17
CA ASN A 52 -12.44 11.67 9.96
C ASN A 52 -13.20 10.33 9.75
N LEU A 53 -14.34 10.15 10.43
CA LEU A 53 -15.24 9.01 10.23
C LEU A 53 -15.86 9.00 8.82
N GLN A 54 -16.26 10.15 8.32
CA GLN A 54 -16.80 10.27 6.97
C GLN A 54 -15.77 9.88 5.92
N LEU A 55 -14.53 10.37 6.03
CA LEU A 55 -13.42 9.92 5.16
C LEU A 55 -13.17 8.42 5.31
N GLY A 56 -13.14 7.91 6.54
CA GLY A 56 -13.00 6.49 6.83
C GLY A 56 -14.06 5.63 6.15
N THR A 57 -15.33 6.10 6.11
CA THR A 57 -16.43 5.38 5.42
C THR A 57 -16.27 5.39 3.89
N ALA A 58 -15.73 6.45 3.31
CA ALA A 58 -15.42 6.49 1.87
C ALA A 58 -14.30 5.49 1.53
N LEU A 59 -13.22 5.46 2.32
CA LEU A 59 -12.14 4.48 2.21
C LEU A 59 -12.63 3.03 2.41
N SER A 60 -13.58 2.82 3.34
CA SER A 60 -14.22 1.51 3.56
C SER A 60 -14.96 1.04 2.31
N LEU A 61 -15.67 1.93 1.64
CA LEU A 61 -16.39 1.59 0.40
C LEU A 61 -15.43 1.21 -0.74
N TYR A 62 -14.29 1.91 -0.83
CA TYR A 62 -13.19 1.45 -1.69
C TYR A 62 -12.80 0.00 -1.36
N GLY A 63 -12.55 -0.32 -0.08
CA GLY A 63 -12.14 -1.65 0.38
C GLY A 63 -13.16 -2.74 0.04
N VAL A 64 -14.46 -2.49 0.23
CA VAL A 64 -15.53 -3.43 -0.13
C VAL A 64 -15.56 -3.71 -1.62
N ILE A 65 -15.52 -2.65 -2.44
CA ILE A 65 -15.54 -2.80 -3.91
C ILE A 65 -14.26 -3.47 -4.41
N ALA A 66 -13.10 -3.11 -3.86
CA ALA A 66 -11.82 -3.72 -4.18
C ALA A 66 -11.82 -5.23 -3.88
N MET A 67 -12.35 -5.63 -2.71
CA MET A 67 -12.46 -7.05 -2.34
C MET A 67 -13.35 -7.83 -3.32
N LEU A 68 -14.48 -7.28 -3.72
CA LEU A 68 -15.35 -7.90 -4.73
C LEU A 68 -14.69 -7.95 -6.12
N ALA A 69 -13.88 -6.94 -6.45
CA ALA A 69 -13.19 -6.82 -7.74
C ALA A 69 -12.04 -7.83 -7.90
N TYR A 70 -11.44 -8.32 -6.81
CA TYR A 70 -10.38 -9.35 -6.90
C TYR A 70 -10.86 -10.63 -7.60
N LEU A 71 -12.11 -11.06 -7.38
CA LEU A 71 -12.66 -12.30 -7.93
C LEU A 71 -12.70 -12.29 -9.47
N PRO A 72 -13.28 -11.28 -10.14
CA PRO A 72 -13.31 -11.22 -11.59
C PRO A 72 -12.01 -10.67 -12.23
N GLY A 73 -11.13 -10.04 -11.46
CA GLY A 73 -9.92 -9.40 -11.96
C GLY A 73 -8.92 -10.36 -12.60
N GLY A 74 -8.73 -11.54 -12.01
CA GLY A 74 -7.88 -12.59 -12.56
C GLY A 74 -8.34 -13.07 -13.94
N PRO A 75 -9.55 -13.62 -14.05
CA PRO A 75 -10.13 -14.04 -15.34
C PRO A 75 -10.17 -12.95 -16.41
N LEU A 76 -10.35 -11.69 -16.00
CA LEU A 76 -10.31 -10.56 -16.93
C LEU A 76 -8.87 -10.33 -17.45
N ALA A 77 -7.88 -10.38 -16.56
CA ALA A 77 -6.49 -10.25 -16.94
C ALA A 77 -6.00 -11.38 -17.86
N ASP A 78 -6.61 -12.56 -17.82
CA ASP A 78 -6.27 -13.68 -18.72
C ASP A 78 -6.82 -13.48 -20.13
N ARG A 79 -7.87 -12.67 -20.30
CA ARG A 79 -8.54 -12.44 -21.59
C ARG A 79 -8.02 -11.24 -22.35
N PHE A 80 -7.57 -10.21 -21.65
CA PHE A 80 -7.15 -8.94 -22.22
C PHE A 80 -5.64 -8.72 -22.04
N SER A 81 -5.02 -7.94 -22.93
CA SER A 81 -3.60 -7.62 -22.78
C SER A 81 -3.34 -6.78 -21.53
N ALA A 82 -2.26 -7.10 -20.80
CA ALA A 82 -1.87 -6.34 -19.62
C ALA A 82 -1.69 -4.85 -19.92
N ARG A 83 -1.10 -4.53 -21.08
CA ARG A 83 -0.94 -3.15 -21.56
C ARG A 83 -2.27 -2.41 -21.66
N ALA A 84 -3.26 -2.99 -22.35
CA ALA A 84 -4.56 -2.35 -22.53
C ALA A 84 -5.29 -2.17 -21.20
N MET A 85 -5.32 -3.21 -20.35
CA MET A 85 -5.98 -3.16 -19.05
C MET A 85 -5.36 -2.10 -18.14
N MET A 86 -4.03 -2.09 -18.00
CA MET A 86 -3.33 -1.12 -17.14
C MET A 86 -3.50 0.31 -17.65
N THR A 87 -3.37 0.53 -18.96
CA THR A 87 -3.56 1.86 -19.56
C THR A 87 -4.99 2.36 -19.31
N THR A 88 -6.00 1.52 -19.59
CA THR A 88 -7.40 1.86 -19.35
C THR A 88 -7.64 2.18 -17.88
N ALA A 89 -7.12 1.35 -16.96
CA ALA A 89 -7.23 1.57 -15.53
C ALA A 89 -6.68 2.93 -15.10
N LEU A 90 -5.47 3.27 -15.55
CA LEU A 90 -4.82 4.55 -15.24
C LEU A 90 -5.59 5.75 -15.80
N CYS A 91 -5.99 5.69 -17.07
CA CYS A 91 -6.78 6.76 -17.70
C CYS A 91 -8.12 6.97 -16.98
N VAL A 92 -8.84 5.88 -16.68
CA VAL A 92 -10.15 5.95 -16.01
C VAL A 92 -10.00 6.39 -14.55
N THR A 93 -8.94 5.98 -13.85
CA THR A 93 -8.63 6.47 -12.49
C THR A 93 -8.32 7.97 -12.51
N ALA A 94 -7.59 8.47 -13.52
CA ALA A 94 -7.30 9.89 -13.68
C ALA A 94 -8.57 10.73 -13.94
N VAL A 95 -9.58 10.20 -14.64
CA VAL A 95 -10.90 10.85 -14.76
C VAL A 95 -11.52 11.07 -13.38
N GLY A 96 -11.39 10.08 -12.47
CA GLY A 96 -11.78 10.26 -11.07
C GLY A 96 -11.03 11.40 -10.38
N GLY A 97 -9.74 11.60 -10.71
CA GLY A 97 -8.95 12.73 -10.19
C GLY A 97 -9.47 14.10 -10.63
N ILE A 98 -9.96 14.22 -11.87
CA ILE A 98 -10.62 15.44 -12.35
C ILE A 98 -11.86 15.75 -11.49
N TYR A 99 -12.68 14.75 -11.20
CA TYR A 99 -13.83 14.88 -10.32
C TYR A 99 -13.44 15.21 -8.88
N TYR A 100 -12.36 14.58 -8.38
CA TYR A 100 -11.86 14.86 -7.03
C TYR A 100 -11.43 16.32 -6.84
N ALA A 101 -10.79 16.93 -7.86
CA ALA A 101 -10.40 18.33 -7.87
C ALA A 101 -11.59 19.31 -7.83
N THR A 102 -12.83 18.87 -8.11
CA THR A 102 -14.02 19.68 -7.92
C THR A 102 -14.47 19.81 -6.46
N VAL A 103 -13.82 19.07 -5.54
CA VAL A 103 -14.20 18.97 -4.12
C VAL A 103 -15.66 18.51 -3.98
N PRO A 104 -15.97 17.27 -4.42
CA PRO A 104 -17.34 16.78 -4.35
C PRO A 104 -17.82 16.64 -2.91
N ASP A 105 -19.12 16.65 -2.74
CA ASP A 105 -19.79 16.37 -1.46
C ASP A 105 -19.52 14.93 -0.97
N MET A 106 -19.98 14.59 0.22
CA MET A 106 -19.74 13.29 0.83
C MET A 106 -20.32 12.12 -0.01
N VAL A 107 -21.44 12.32 -0.71
CA VAL A 107 -22.03 11.29 -1.57
C VAL A 107 -21.13 11.07 -2.79
N GLY A 108 -20.73 12.16 -3.44
CA GLY A 108 -19.79 12.12 -4.56
C GLY A 108 -18.45 11.50 -4.18
N LEU A 109 -17.93 11.82 -2.99
CA LEU A 109 -16.69 11.25 -2.48
C LEU A 109 -16.80 9.72 -2.27
N ARG A 110 -17.89 9.23 -1.69
CA ARG A 110 -18.14 7.79 -1.54
C ARG A 110 -18.21 7.06 -2.89
N ILE A 111 -18.91 7.65 -3.86
CA ILE A 111 -19.00 7.09 -5.22
C ILE A 111 -17.61 7.05 -5.87
N LEU A 112 -16.82 8.11 -5.70
CA LEU A 112 -15.47 8.21 -6.23
C LEU A 112 -14.54 7.13 -5.65
N PHE A 113 -14.56 6.92 -4.34
CA PHE A 113 -13.73 5.88 -3.70
C PHE A 113 -14.19 4.47 -4.11
N ALA A 114 -15.50 4.21 -4.22
CA ALA A 114 -16.03 2.96 -4.78
C ALA A 114 -15.55 2.72 -6.21
N PHE A 115 -15.61 3.76 -7.05
CA PHE A 115 -15.11 3.74 -8.42
C PHE A 115 -13.61 3.43 -8.48
N TRP A 116 -12.80 4.03 -7.63
CA TRP A 116 -11.37 3.73 -7.56
C TRP A 116 -11.09 2.32 -7.06
N GLY A 117 -11.89 1.77 -6.14
CA GLY A 117 -11.81 0.36 -5.76
C GLY A 117 -11.97 -0.59 -6.95
N LEU A 118 -12.87 -0.24 -7.88
CA LEU A 118 -13.07 -1.00 -9.11
C LEU A 118 -11.90 -0.83 -10.08
N THR A 119 -11.49 0.40 -10.39
CA THR A 119 -10.49 0.66 -11.44
C THR A 119 -9.10 0.16 -11.05
N THR A 120 -8.71 0.30 -9.79
CA THR A 120 -7.38 -0.08 -9.31
C THR A 120 -7.23 -1.60 -9.15
N ILE A 121 -8.28 -2.31 -8.78
CA ILE A 121 -8.20 -3.75 -8.50
C ILE A 121 -8.66 -4.58 -9.68
N LEU A 122 -9.85 -4.31 -10.23
CA LEU A 122 -10.39 -5.10 -11.34
C LEU A 122 -9.54 -5.00 -12.61
N LEU A 123 -9.15 -3.76 -12.95
CA LEU A 123 -8.50 -3.50 -14.24
C LEU A 123 -6.97 -3.50 -14.14
N PHE A 124 -6.41 -3.07 -13.00
CA PHE A 124 -4.97 -2.82 -12.92
C PHE A 124 -4.19 -3.94 -12.25
N TRP A 125 -4.61 -4.38 -11.05
CA TRP A 125 -3.77 -5.18 -10.17
C TRP A 125 -3.32 -6.51 -10.80
N ALA A 126 -4.26 -7.32 -11.27
CA ALA A 126 -3.96 -8.62 -11.86
C ALA A 126 -3.13 -8.49 -13.15
N ALA A 127 -3.41 -7.46 -13.96
CA ALA A 127 -2.68 -7.16 -15.17
C ALA A 127 -1.21 -6.77 -14.88
N MET A 128 -0.97 -5.95 -13.85
CA MET A 128 0.38 -5.58 -13.41
C MET A 128 1.17 -6.79 -12.93
N ILE A 129 0.56 -7.65 -12.11
CA ILE A 129 1.21 -8.88 -11.62
C ILE A 129 1.61 -9.77 -12.80
N ARG A 130 0.73 -9.95 -13.79
CA ARG A 130 1.04 -10.72 -15.00
C ARG A 130 2.19 -10.09 -15.81
N ALA A 131 2.14 -8.78 -16.04
CA ALA A 131 3.21 -8.08 -16.74
C ALA A 131 4.57 -8.20 -16.04
N THR A 132 4.58 -8.16 -14.71
CA THR A 132 5.79 -8.33 -13.90
C THR A 132 6.34 -9.75 -14.00
N ARG A 133 5.48 -10.77 -13.94
CA ARG A 133 5.87 -12.17 -14.14
C ARG A 133 6.52 -12.37 -15.50
N ASN A 134 5.91 -11.84 -16.55
CA ASN A 134 6.40 -11.96 -17.92
C ASN A 134 7.76 -11.27 -18.09
N TRP A 135 7.97 -10.13 -17.42
CA TRP A 135 9.27 -9.46 -17.42
C TRP A 135 10.36 -10.29 -16.72
N GLY A 136 10.05 -10.99 -15.63
CA GLY A 136 10.96 -11.83 -14.86
C GLY A 136 11.28 -13.16 -15.56
N GLY A 137 10.37 -13.65 -16.42
CA GLY A 137 10.49 -15.00 -16.97
C GLY A 137 10.51 -16.07 -15.88
N ASP A 138 11.01 -17.27 -16.17
CA ASP A 138 11.02 -18.40 -15.23
C ASP A 138 12.12 -18.28 -14.16
N GLU A 139 13.20 -17.57 -14.45
CA GLU A 139 14.41 -17.56 -13.61
C GLU A 139 14.51 -16.34 -12.67
N ASP A 140 13.96 -15.17 -13.07
CA ASP A 140 14.19 -13.90 -12.39
C ASP A 140 12.92 -13.35 -11.67
N GLN A 141 11.95 -14.21 -11.27
CA GLN A 141 10.69 -13.78 -10.66
C GLN A 141 10.90 -12.96 -9.37
N GLY A 142 11.73 -13.46 -8.45
CA GLY A 142 12.03 -12.75 -7.20
C GLY A 142 12.64 -11.38 -7.42
N LYS A 143 13.55 -11.27 -8.42
CA LYS A 143 14.19 -10.02 -8.80
C LYS A 143 13.17 -9.04 -9.42
N ALA A 144 12.27 -9.54 -10.29
CA ALA A 144 11.23 -8.71 -10.91
C ALA A 144 10.30 -8.07 -9.88
N PHE A 145 9.76 -8.86 -8.95
CA PHE A 145 8.89 -8.36 -7.88
C PHE A 145 9.65 -7.50 -6.86
N GLY A 146 10.91 -7.83 -6.55
CA GLY A 146 11.75 -7.02 -5.68
C GLY A 146 12.03 -5.62 -6.27
N ILE A 147 12.36 -5.54 -7.57
CA ILE A 147 12.55 -4.25 -8.26
C ILE A 147 11.21 -3.48 -8.34
N LEU A 148 10.11 -4.17 -8.63
CA LEU A 148 8.79 -3.54 -8.68
C LEU A 148 8.43 -2.91 -7.32
N ASP A 149 8.48 -3.68 -6.24
CA ASP A 149 8.03 -3.18 -4.93
C ASP A 149 9.00 -2.15 -4.33
N GLY A 150 10.30 -2.38 -4.43
CA GLY A 150 11.31 -1.41 -4.01
C GLY A 150 11.25 -0.12 -4.81
N GLY A 151 11.09 -0.23 -6.14
CA GLY A 151 10.93 0.92 -7.02
C GLY A 151 9.66 1.72 -6.72
N ARG A 152 8.54 1.05 -6.50
CA ARG A 152 7.28 1.68 -6.09
C ARG A 152 7.43 2.43 -4.76
N GLY A 153 8.12 1.83 -3.79
CA GLY A 153 8.40 2.49 -2.51
C GLY A 153 9.21 3.77 -2.66
N LEU A 154 10.27 3.73 -3.46
CA LEU A 154 11.08 4.91 -3.75
C LEU A 154 10.26 5.98 -4.51
N PHE A 155 9.50 5.58 -5.51
CA PHE A 155 8.66 6.51 -6.27
C PHE A 155 7.58 7.15 -5.40
N ALA A 156 6.95 6.40 -4.47
CA ALA A 156 6.02 6.94 -3.49
C ALA A 156 6.66 8.01 -2.60
N ALA A 157 7.88 7.76 -2.10
CA ALA A 157 8.62 8.71 -1.27
C ALA A 157 8.94 10.01 -2.02
N LEU A 158 9.45 9.89 -3.26
CA LEU A 158 9.75 11.05 -4.11
C LEU A 158 8.48 11.85 -4.43
N LEU A 159 7.39 11.16 -4.77
CA LEU A 159 6.12 11.78 -5.11
C LEU A 159 5.49 12.48 -3.90
N ALA A 160 5.45 11.82 -2.74
CA ALA A 160 4.95 12.42 -1.50
C ALA A 160 5.77 13.67 -1.13
N THR A 161 7.09 13.57 -1.12
CA THR A 161 7.97 14.70 -0.80
C THR A 161 7.83 15.86 -1.80
N GLY A 162 7.80 15.54 -3.10
CA GLY A 162 7.63 16.54 -4.15
C GLY A 162 6.29 17.27 -4.07
N THR A 163 5.20 16.53 -3.81
CA THR A 163 3.87 17.14 -3.65
C THR A 163 3.73 17.94 -2.37
N VAL A 164 4.37 17.55 -1.27
CA VAL A 164 4.44 18.37 -0.04
C VAL A 164 5.22 19.66 -0.28
N ALA A 165 6.35 19.61 -1.00
CA ALA A 165 7.10 20.80 -1.36
C ALA A 165 6.29 21.78 -2.23
N VAL A 166 5.55 21.26 -3.23
CA VAL A 166 4.66 22.10 -4.06
C VAL A 166 3.52 22.66 -3.22
N PHE A 167 2.92 21.85 -2.34
CA PHE A 167 1.85 22.29 -1.45
C PHE A 167 2.31 23.44 -0.55
N GLY A 168 3.48 23.31 0.11
CA GLY A 168 4.05 24.37 0.94
C GLY A 168 4.41 25.63 0.16
N ALA A 169 4.89 25.49 -1.09
CA ALA A 169 5.21 26.64 -1.94
C ALA A 169 3.97 27.43 -2.42
N LEU A 170 2.77 26.83 -2.32
CA LEU A 170 1.49 27.46 -2.69
C LEU A 170 0.80 28.13 -1.50
N LEU A 171 1.25 27.86 -0.28
CA LEU A 171 0.73 28.48 0.94
C LEU A 171 1.56 29.74 1.33
N PRO A 172 1.04 30.62 2.20
CA PRO A 172 1.82 31.71 2.79
C PRO A 172 3.08 31.20 3.51
N GLU A 173 4.07 32.09 3.73
CA GLU A 173 5.29 31.75 4.50
C GLU A 173 4.97 31.17 5.89
N ASP A 174 3.94 31.72 6.55
CA ASP A 174 3.34 31.15 7.75
C ASP A 174 2.12 30.30 7.33
N ALA A 175 2.34 29.00 7.12
CA ALA A 175 1.29 28.08 6.68
C ALA A 175 0.15 27.95 7.71
N ALA A 176 0.40 28.22 8.98
CA ALA A 176 -0.66 28.25 10.00
C ALA A 176 -1.67 29.38 9.78
N SER A 177 -1.26 30.48 9.14
CA SER A 177 -2.12 31.61 8.80
C SER A 177 -2.95 31.41 7.52
N ALA A 178 -2.73 30.31 6.79
CA ALA A 178 -3.39 30.04 5.51
C ALA A 178 -4.92 29.98 5.65
N THR A 179 -5.62 30.69 4.80
CA THR A 179 -7.07 30.64 4.70
C THR A 179 -7.57 29.33 4.11
N LEU A 180 -8.84 29.00 4.32
CA LEU A 180 -9.44 27.80 3.73
C LEU A 180 -9.39 27.83 2.19
N GLU A 181 -9.49 29.01 1.59
CA GLU A 181 -9.41 29.20 0.13
C GLU A 181 -8.01 28.86 -0.38
N GLU A 182 -6.95 29.34 0.28
CA GLU A 182 -5.56 29.04 -0.06
C GLU A 182 -5.25 27.55 0.09
N ARG A 183 -5.67 26.92 1.20
CA ARG A 183 -5.57 25.47 1.43
C ARG A 183 -6.30 24.68 0.35
N THR A 184 -7.50 25.12 -0.03
CA THR A 184 -8.29 24.49 -1.10
C THR A 184 -7.59 24.58 -2.44
N ALA A 185 -7.04 25.74 -2.79
CA ALA A 185 -6.30 25.94 -4.03
C ALA A 185 -5.03 25.06 -4.07
N ALA A 186 -4.27 25.02 -2.98
CA ALA A 186 -3.07 24.20 -2.86
C ALA A 186 -3.39 22.69 -2.95
N LEU A 187 -4.43 22.22 -2.24
CA LEU A 187 -4.83 20.81 -2.30
C LEU A 187 -5.35 20.42 -3.70
N LYS A 188 -6.12 21.28 -4.36
CA LYS A 188 -6.54 21.07 -5.76
C LYS A 188 -5.34 20.92 -6.68
N GLN A 189 -4.30 21.72 -6.50
CA GLN A 189 -3.08 21.61 -7.31
C GLN A 189 -2.36 20.28 -7.08
N VAL A 190 -2.29 19.80 -5.83
CA VAL A 190 -1.78 18.47 -5.50
C VAL A 190 -2.60 17.39 -6.21
N ILE A 191 -3.93 17.45 -6.17
CA ILE A 191 -4.82 16.50 -6.85
C ILE A 191 -4.57 16.53 -8.37
N TRP A 192 -4.36 17.70 -8.97
CA TRP A 192 -4.03 17.83 -10.39
C TRP A 192 -2.68 17.21 -10.74
N ILE A 193 -1.67 17.34 -9.86
CA ILE A 193 -0.36 16.69 -10.05
C ILE A 193 -0.52 15.17 -10.06
N PHE A 194 -1.24 14.59 -9.08
CA PHE A 194 -1.51 13.16 -9.05
C PHE A 194 -2.33 12.69 -10.26
N THR A 195 -3.31 13.48 -10.69
CA THR A 195 -4.13 13.20 -11.88
C THR A 195 -3.29 13.17 -13.15
N GLY A 196 -2.48 14.19 -13.36
CA GLY A 196 -1.57 14.29 -14.51
C GLY A 196 -0.53 13.17 -14.52
N MET A 197 0.01 12.83 -13.35
CA MET A 197 0.98 11.74 -13.22
C MET A 197 0.35 10.38 -13.49
N THR A 198 -0.87 10.13 -13.00
CA THR A 198 -1.62 8.89 -13.28
C THR A 198 -1.89 8.76 -14.79
N LEU A 199 -2.28 9.85 -15.45
CA LEU A 199 -2.47 9.87 -16.88
C LEU A 199 -1.17 9.64 -17.66
N ALA A 200 -0.08 10.32 -17.25
CA ALA A 200 1.24 10.15 -17.85
C ALA A 200 1.77 8.72 -17.68
N ALA A 201 1.52 8.10 -16.53
CA ALA A 201 1.84 6.69 -16.28
C ALA A 201 1.06 5.78 -17.25
N GLY A 202 -0.21 6.08 -17.54
CA GLY A 202 -1.01 5.36 -18.54
C GLY A 202 -0.40 5.43 -19.93
N VAL A 203 0.04 6.62 -20.34
CA VAL A 203 0.77 6.83 -21.61
C VAL A 203 2.09 6.05 -21.61
N GLY A 204 2.85 6.11 -20.51
CA GLY A 204 4.10 5.35 -20.35
C GLY A 204 3.89 3.84 -20.49
N VAL A 205 2.85 3.29 -19.85
CA VAL A 205 2.48 1.87 -19.97
C VAL A 205 2.15 1.51 -21.41
N TRP A 206 1.40 2.36 -22.11
CA TRP A 206 1.02 2.09 -23.50
C TRP A 206 2.22 1.93 -24.43
N PHE A 207 3.25 2.74 -24.27
CA PHE A 207 4.44 2.72 -25.13
C PHE A 207 5.54 1.77 -24.65
N CYS A 208 5.69 1.55 -23.35
CA CYS A 208 6.80 0.77 -22.79
C CYS A 208 6.44 -0.68 -22.50
N VAL A 209 5.17 -1.00 -22.18
CA VAL A 209 4.74 -2.37 -21.91
C VAL A 209 4.39 -3.05 -23.22
N THR A 210 5.06 -4.16 -23.54
CA THR A 210 4.84 -4.91 -24.77
C THR A 210 3.50 -5.66 -24.74
N ASN A 211 2.86 -5.75 -25.91
CA ASN A 211 1.69 -6.61 -26.10
C ASN A 211 2.17 -8.05 -26.30
N GLU A 212 1.87 -8.90 -25.37
CA GLU A 212 2.17 -10.33 -25.45
C GLU A 212 1.01 -11.12 -26.09
N ASN A 213 0.62 -10.71 -27.28
CA ASN A 213 -0.27 -11.53 -28.12
C ASN A 213 0.49 -12.51 -29.02
N ASP A 214 1.82 -12.51 -28.95
CA ASP A 214 2.65 -13.38 -29.80
C ASP A 214 3.20 -14.57 -29.00
N GLY A 215 2.38 -15.60 -28.83
CA GLY A 215 2.85 -16.95 -28.98
C GLY A 215 3.19 -17.79 -27.77
N ASP A 216 3.17 -17.33 -26.52
CA ASP A 216 3.21 -18.25 -25.38
C ASP A 216 2.26 -17.77 -24.28
N HIS A 217 1.01 -18.25 -24.37
CA HIS A 217 0.17 -18.32 -23.19
C HIS A 217 0.91 -19.24 -22.19
N VAL A 218 1.71 -18.67 -21.29
CA VAL A 218 2.00 -19.34 -20.04
C VAL A 218 0.62 -19.62 -19.46
N LYS A 219 0.18 -20.86 -19.62
CA LYS A 219 -1.08 -21.34 -19.03
C LYS A 219 -0.94 -21.03 -17.55
N VAL A 220 -1.56 -19.94 -17.13
CA VAL A 220 -1.81 -19.70 -15.72
C VAL A 220 -2.46 -20.98 -15.24
N GLY A 221 -1.85 -21.64 -14.28
CA GLY A 221 -2.09 -23.01 -13.93
C GLY A 221 -3.53 -23.42 -14.03
N SER A 222 -3.78 -24.61 -14.56
CA SER A 222 -5.09 -25.23 -14.71
C SER A 222 -6.04 -24.77 -13.61
N ALA A 223 -7.28 -24.39 -13.98
CA ALA A 223 -8.31 -24.00 -13.04
C ALA A 223 -8.25 -24.95 -11.84
N LEU A 224 -7.94 -24.35 -10.66
CA LEU A 224 -7.71 -25.12 -9.43
C LEU A 224 -8.85 -26.08 -9.22
N SER A 225 -8.50 -27.35 -9.05
CA SER A 225 -9.47 -28.35 -8.63
C SER A 225 -10.06 -27.95 -7.27
N TRP A 226 -11.38 -28.13 -7.09
CA TRP A 226 -12.04 -27.98 -5.79
C TRP A 226 -11.30 -28.70 -4.65
N SER A 227 -10.70 -29.86 -4.94
CA SER A 227 -9.90 -30.61 -3.98
C SER A 227 -8.65 -29.87 -3.51
N GLN A 228 -7.96 -29.22 -4.42
CA GLN A 228 -6.78 -28.40 -4.10
C GLN A 228 -7.12 -27.16 -3.27
N MET A 229 -8.24 -26.50 -3.58
CA MET A 229 -8.73 -25.39 -2.79
C MET A 229 -9.14 -25.83 -1.37
N LEU A 230 -9.78 -26.98 -1.23
CA LEU A 230 -10.12 -27.57 0.06
C LEU A 230 -8.89 -27.96 0.87
N GLU A 231 -7.83 -28.44 0.23
CA GLU A 231 -6.55 -28.75 0.88
C GLU A 231 -5.93 -27.50 1.52
N VAL A 232 -5.85 -26.39 0.77
CA VAL A 232 -5.36 -25.10 1.28
C VAL A 232 -6.23 -24.58 2.42
N LEU A 233 -7.57 -24.64 2.28
CA LEU A 233 -8.52 -24.21 3.30
C LEU A 233 -8.47 -25.03 4.59
N ARG A 234 -8.05 -26.30 4.53
CA ARG A 234 -7.89 -27.17 5.69
C ARG A 234 -6.57 -27.02 6.41
N ASN A 235 -5.59 -26.34 5.79
CA ASN A 235 -4.27 -26.13 6.42
C ASN A 235 -4.35 -25.00 7.46
N PRO A 236 -4.18 -25.28 8.77
CA PRO A 236 -4.24 -24.27 9.81
C PRO A 236 -3.13 -23.21 9.70
N ALA A 237 -1.97 -23.56 9.13
CA ALA A 237 -0.87 -22.62 8.91
C ALA A 237 -1.25 -21.50 7.92
N VAL A 238 -2.08 -21.81 6.91
CA VAL A 238 -2.59 -20.81 5.96
C VAL A 238 -3.48 -19.78 6.65
N TRP A 239 -4.34 -20.20 7.59
CA TRP A 239 -5.20 -19.29 8.35
C TRP A 239 -4.41 -18.43 9.33
N LEU A 240 -3.40 -19.02 10.00
CA LEU A 240 -2.48 -18.24 10.85
C LEU A 240 -1.71 -17.20 10.03
N GLN A 241 -1.28 -17.56 8.82
CA GLN A 241 -0.64 -16.61 7.92
C GLN A 241 -1.62 -15.52 7.47
N GLY A 242 -2.87 -15.88 7.17
CA GLY A 242 -3.93 -14.91 6.91
C GLY A 242 -4.09 -13.90 8.06
N LEU A 243 -4.08 -14.39 9.30
CA LEU A 243 -4.18 -13.55 10.50
C LEU A 243 -2.92 -12.68 10.70
N ILE A 244 -1.73 -13.20 10.41
CA ILE A 244 -0.48 -12.42 10.38
C ILE A 244 -0.60 -11.27 9.37
N VAL A 245 -1.10 -11.54 8.17
CA VAL A 245 -1.27 -10.50 7.12
C VAL A 245 -2.31 -9.47 7.53
N ILE A 246 -3.49 -9.89 8.05
CA ILE A 246 -4.52 -8.95 8.57
C ILE A 246 -3.88 -8.01 9.58
N THR A 247 -3.24 -8.56 10.61
CA THR A 247 -2.70 -7.77 11.73
C THR A 247 -1.52 -6.88 11.32
N ALA A 248 -0.68 -7.32 10.38
CA ALA A 248 0.35 -6.47 9.79
C ALA A 248 -0.26 -5.34 8.95
N TYR A 249 -1.34 -5.63 8.22
CA TYR A 249 -1.99 -4.66 7.36
C TYR A 249 -2.82 -3.63 8.17
N THR A 250 -3.33 -3.99 9.35
CA THR A 250 -3.92 -2.98 10.27
C THR A 250 -2.88 -1.93 10.66
N GLY A 251 -1.64 -2.33 10.97
CA GLY A 251 -0.55 -1.39 11.22
C GLY A 251 -0.26 -0.47 10.03
N TYR A 252 -0.27 -1.02 8.79
CA TYR A 252 -0.12 -0.22 7.59
C TYR A 252 -1.25 0.82 7.42
N LYS A 253 -2.49 0.44 7.70
CA LYS A 253 -3.64 1.36 7.68
C LYS A 253 -3.58 2.37 8.83
N GLY A 254 -3.00 1.99 9.97
CA GLY A 254 -2.75 2.91 11.09
C GLY A 254 -1.85 4.09 10.72
N MET A 255 -0.96 3.92 9.75
CA MET A 255 -0.10 5.00 9.28
C MET A 255 -0.86 6.13 8.57
N ASP A 256 -2.12 5.90 8.16
CA ASP A 256 -2.97 6.93 7.57
C ASP A 256 -3.32 8.05 8.57
N ASP A 257 -3.13 7.81 9.88
CA ASP A 257 -3.43 8.74 10.96
C ASP A 257 -2.24 9.63 11.36
N LEU A 258 -1.02 9.32 10.94
CA LEU A 258 0.20 9.99 11.44
C LEU A 258 0.22 11.52 11.22
N GLY A 259 -0.30 11.99 10.08
CA GLY A 259 -0.41 13.43 9.82
C GLY A 259 -1.45 14.11 10.74
N LEU A 260 -2.58 13.47 10.96
CA LEU A 260 -3.62 13.99 11.85
C LEU A 260 -3.13 14.00 13.31
N LEU A 261 -2.47 12.94 13.76
CA LEU A 261 -1.83 12.86 15.08
C LEU A 261 -0.81 13.99 15.28
N ALA A 262 0.00 14.29 14.26
CA ALA A 262 0.98 15.37 14.33
C ALA A 262 0.30 16.75 14.50
N ARG A 263 -0.77 17.00 13.76
CA ARG A 263 -1.58 18.22 13.91
C ARG A 263 -2.20 18.31 15.31
N ASP A 264 -2.85 17.25 15.77
CA ASP A 264 -3.69 17.27 16.98
C ASP A 264 -2.88 17.27 18.28
N ILE A 265 -1.67 16.66 18.30
CA ILE A 265 -0.82 16.58 19.49
C ILE A 265 0.28 17.65 19.49
N TYR A 266 0.93 17.87 18.33
CA TYR A 266 2.07 18.77 18.23
C TYR A 266 1.70 20.15 17.67
N MET A 267 0.42 20.35 17.34
CA MET A 267 -0.09 21.60 16.73
C MET A 267 0.65 21.97 15.44
N PHE A 268 1.10 20.93 14.70
CA PHE A 268 1.77 21.12 13.43
C PHE A 268 0.82 21.74 12.40
N ASP A 269 1.35 22.62 11.59
CA ASP A 269 0.62 23.17 10.46
C ASP A 269 0.39 22.10 9.35
N ASP A 270 -0.34 22.48 8.30
CA ASP A 270 -0.68 21.56 7.21
C ASP A 270 0.54 21.01 6.46
N VAL A 271 1.62 21.81 6.35
CA VAL A 271 2.87 21.40 5.68
C VAL A 271 3.66 20.46 6.58
N GLU A 272 3.81 20.78 7.83
CA GLU A 272 4.51 19.95 8.83
C GLU A 272 3.81 18.60 9.01
N ALA A 273 2.48 18.61 9.13
CA ALA A 273 1.68 17.39 9.21
C ALA A 273 1.84 16.51 7.96
N ALA A 274 1.84 17.12 6.77
CA ALA A 274 2.07 16.41 5.51
C ALA A 274 3.50 15.84 5.41
N GLN A 275 4.51 16.53 5.93
CA GLN A 275 5.89 16.03 6.01
C GLN A 275 6.00 14.77 6.87
N VAL A 276 5.27 14.70 8.01
CA VAL A 276 5.20 13.48 8.85
C VAL A 276 4.64 12.30 8.06
N GLY A 277 3.56 12.51 7.31
CA GLY A 277 2.99 11.50 6.41
C GLY A 277 3.97 11.04 5.34
N ALA A 278 4.67 11.98 4.70
CA ALA A 278 5.64 11.72 3.65
C ALA A 278 6.89 10.97 4.16
N LEU A 279 7.36 11.26 5.39
CA LEU A 279 8.51 10.59 6.00
C LEU A 279 8.36 9.07 6.02
N SER A 280 7.15 8.59 6.30
CA SER A 280 6.88 7.15 6.37
C SER A 280 7.25 6.39 5.09
N PHE A 281 7.13 7.02 3.92
CA PHE A 281 7.47 6.40 2.63
C PHE A 281 8.97 6.23 2.41
N TRP A 282 9.81 7.09 2.98
CA TRP A 282 11.27 6.96 2.90
C TRP A 282 11.81 5.77 3.69
N VAL A 283 11.11 5.39 4.76
CA VAL A 283 11.47 4.22 5.56
C VAL A 283 11.20 2.91 4.79
N ARG A 284 10.22 2.89 3.88
CA ARG A 284 9.74 1.68 3.18
C ARG A 284 10.87 0.89 2.48
N PRO A 285 11.67 1.46 1.55
CA PRO A 285 12.67 0.68 0.84
C PRO A 285 13.75 0.15 1.78
N LEU A 286 14.17 0.93 2.77
CA LEU A 286 15.21 0.55 3.73
C LEU A 286 14.71 -0.57 4.66
N ALA A 287 13.51 -0.43 5.19
CA ALA A 287 12.91 -1.41 6.11
C ALA A 287 12.65 -2.75 5.44
N ALA A 288 12.13 -2.76 4.20
CA ALA A 288 11.88 -3.99 3.46
C ALA A 288 13.17 -4.75 3.16
N LEU A 289 14.23 -4.05 2.72
CA LEU A 289 15.55 -4.65 2.46
C LEU A 289 16.20 -5.17 3.74
N ALA A 290 16.17 -4.39 4.82
CA ALA A 290 16.72 -4.80 6.11
C ALA A 290 15.98 -6.03 6.67
N ALA A 291 14.65 -6.02 6.64
CA ALA A 291 13.84 -7.15 7.11
C ALA A 291 14.07 -8.41 6.29
N GLY A 292 14.15 -8.32 4.96
CA GLY A 292 14.51 -9.44 4.09
C GLY A 292 15.87 -10.02 4.46
N SER A 293 16.92 -9.17 4.54
CA SER A 293 18.27 -9.58 4.88
C SER A 293 18.40 -10.18 6.29
N ILE A 294 17.59 -9.69 7.25
CA ILE A 294 17.51 -10.29 8.60
C ILE A 294 16.77 -11.61 8.52
N GLY A 295 15.64 -11.68 7.78
CA GLY A 295 14.87 -12.90 7.58
C GLY A 295 15.70 -14.05 7.01
N ASP A 296 16.55 -13.75 6.03
CA ASP A 296 17.47 -14.75 5.45
C ASP A 296 18.48 -15.34 6.47
N LYS A 297 18.87 -14.54 7.48
CA LYS A 297 19.84 -14.96 8.49
C LYS A 297 19.22 -15.67 9.70
N VAL A 298 18.07 -15.17 10.18
CA VAL A 298 17.48 -15.66 11.44
C VAL A 298 16.21 -16.49 11.25
N GLY A 299 15.72 -16.58 10.01
CA GLY A 299 14.44 -17.18 9.63
C GLY A 299 13.31 -16.16 9.52
N GLY A 300 12.46 -16.31 8.49
CA GLY A 300 11.38 -15.36 8.17
C GLY A 300 10.41 -15.15 9.32
N THR A 301 9.95 -16.22 9.95
CA THR A 301 9.02 -16.17 11.08
C THR A 301 9.58 -15.40 12.29
N ARG A 302 10.89 -15.55 12.61
CA ARG A 302 11.52 -14.80 13.71
C ARG A 302 11.64 -13.32 13.39
N ALA A 303 11.99 -13.00 12.14
CA ALA A 303 12.04 -11.60 11.70
C ALA A 303 10.65 -10.93 11.76
N ILE A 304 9.58 -11.64 11.37
CA ILE A 304 8.18 -11.19 11.51
C ILE A 304 7.84 -10.94 12.98
N ALA A 305 8.21 -11.85 13.89
CA ALA A 305 7.97 -11.67 15.32
C ALA A 305 8.67 -10.40 15.87
N ALA A 306 9.92 -10.17 15.45
CA ALA A 306 10.67 -8.96 15.84
C ALA A 306 10.00 -7.68 15.31
N CYS A 307 9.51 -7.69 14.07
CA CYS A 307 8.74 -6.57 13.51
C CYS A 307 7.45 -6.32 14.30
N PHE A 308 6.70 -7.36 14.71
CA PHE A 308 5.52 -7.18 15.55
C PHE A 308 5.87 -6.61 16.94
N VAL A 309 6.96 -7.05 17.56
CA VAL A 309 7.42 -6.47 18.84
C VAL A 309 7.73 -4.97 18.69
N LEU A 310 8.44 -4.59 17.62
CA LEU A 310 8.73 -3.19 17.32
C LEU A 310 7.45 -2.39 17.06
N MET A 311 6.49 -2.97 16.34
CA MET A 311 5.20 -2.35 16.04
C MET A 311 4.38 -2.15 17.32
N ILE A 312 4.33 -3.14 18.21
CA ILE A 312 3.67 -3.02 19.53
C ILE A 312 4.31 -1.88 20.32
N ALA A 313 5.65 -1.85 20.42
CA ALA A 313 6.35 -0.82 21.15
C ALA A 313 6.03 0.59 20.63
N GLY A 314 6.10 0.79 19.30
CA GLY A 314 5.76 2.06 18.67
C GLY A 314 4.29 2.47 18.91
N HIS A 315 3.35 1.54 18.77
CA HIS A 315 1.94 1.83 19.03
C HIS A 315 1.66 2.14 20.52
N LEU A 316 2.33 1.45 21.45
CA LEU A 316 2.18 1.70 22.88
C LEU A 316 2.73 3.07 23.30
N VAL A 317 3.78 3.59 22.63
CA VAL A 317 4.26 4.96 22.88
C VAL A 317 3.14 5.97 22.68
N VAL A 318 2.35 5.83 21.62
CA VAL A 318 1.20 6.71 21.36
C VAL A 318 0.05 6.39 22.30
N ALA A 319 -0.31 5.11 22.45
CA ALA A 319 -1.47 4.67 23.23
C ALA A 319 -1.40 5.03 24.70
N LEU A 320 -0.20 5.02 25.27
CA LEU A 320 0.02 5.37 26.68
C LEU A 320 0.28 6.88 26.90
N GLY A 321 0.20 7.68 25.84
CA GLY A 321 0.33 9.13 25.94
C GLY A 321 1.77 9.61 26.23
N PHE A 322 2.79 8.84 25.81
CA PHE A 322 4.19 9.25 26.02
C PHE A 322 4.66 10.32 25.03
N LEU A 323 3.86 10.65 24.01
CA LEU A 323 4.20 11.72 23.08
C LEU A 323 4.00 13.09 23.77
N GLU A 324 5.10 13.77 24.05
CA GLU A 324 5.12 15.11 24.62
C GLU A 324 5.15 16.16 23.53
N PRO A 325 4.24 17.18 23.53
CA PRO A 325 4.21 18.24 22.52
C PRO A 325 5.52 19.00 22.34
N THR A 326 6.33 19.08 23.39
CA THR A 326 7.63 19.78 23.39
C THR A 326 8.78 18.93 22.84
N ALA A 327 8.57 17.62 22.69
CA ALA A 327 9.60 16.67 22.28
C ALA A 327 9.31 16.10 20.88
N THR A 328 9.41 16.93 19.84
CA THR A 328 9.14 16.54 18.43
C THR A 328 9.96 15.34 17.95
N TRP A 329 11.19 15.15 18.49
CA TRP A 329 12.01 13.98 18.19
C TRP A 329 11.32 12.65 18.57
N MET A 330 10.46 12.63 19.61
CA MET A 330 9.70 11.44 19.97
C MET A 330 8.70 11.06 18.89
N LEU A 331 8.01 12.04 18.30
CA LEU A 331 7.13 11.82 17.15
C LEU A 331 7.90 11.17 16.00
N PHE A 332 8.97 11.81 15.54
CA PHE A 332 9.74 11.32 14.39
C PHE A 332 10.32 9.93 14.63
N THR A 333 10.86 9.67 15.83
CA THR A 333 11.37 8.35 16.20
C THR A 333 10.26 7.30 16.19
N THR A 334 9.09 7.63 16.72
CA THR A 334 7.91 6.72 16.74
C THR A 334 7.41 6.45 15.33
N VAL A 335 7.31 7.47 14.48
CA VAL A 335 6.92 7.33 13.07
C VAL A 335 7.89 6.42 12.31
N VAL A 336 9.19 6.61 12.49
CA VAL A 336 10.22 5.77 11.86
C VAL A 336 10.14 4.33 12.39
N ALA A 337 9.98 4.12 13.69
CA ALA A 337 9.87 2.79 14.29
C ALA A 337 8.63 2.03 13.80
N ILE A 338 7.45 2.66 13.82
CA ILE A 338 6.21 2.08 13.30
C ILE A 338 6.35 1.77 11.81
N SER A 339 6.87 2.72 11.02
CA SER A 339 7.05 2.54 9.59
C SER A 339 8.02 1.39 9.27
N ALA A 340 9.13 1.29 10.00
CA ALA A 340 10.10 0.22 9.84
C ALA A 340 9.47 -1.16 10.16
N ALA A 341 8.71 -1.26 11.23
CA ALA A 341 8.00 -2.48 11.60
C ALA A 341 6.98 -2.88 10.53
N VAL A 342 6.13 -1.95 10.11
CA VAL A 342 5.07 -2.17 9.12
C VAL A 342 5.64 -2.59 7.76
N PHE A 343 6.62 -1.87 7.24
CA PHE A 343 7.21 -2.20 5.94
C PHE A 343 8.11 -3.43 6.00
N GLY A 344 8.74 -3.71 7.15
CA GLY A 344 9.42 -4.97 7.40
C GLY A 344 8.47 -6.17 7.35
N LEU A 345 7.32 -6.08 8.01
CA LEU A 345 6.27 -7.10 7.92
C LEU A 345 5.78 -7.29 6.47
N ARG A 346 5.54 -6.20 5.74
CA ARG A 346 5.09 -6.27 4.33
C ARG A 346 6.09 -6.95 3.41
N GLY A 347 7.38 -6.82 3.67
CA GLY A 347 8.42 -7.52 2.93
C GLY A 347 8.51 -9.03 3.24
N LEU A 348 8.06 -9.44 4.42
CA LEU A 348 8.27 -10.81 4.92
C LEU A 348 7.03 -11.69 4.90
N TYR A 349 5.82 -11.17 5.09
CA TYR A 349 4.65 -12.01 5.42
C TYR A 349 4.21 -12.95 4.30
N PHE A 350 4.62 -12.73 3.06
CA PHE A 350 4.43 -13.70 1.98
C PHE A 350 5.62 -14.65 1.79
N ALA A 351 6.82 -14.30 2.29
CA ALA A 351 7.99 -15.15 2.17
C ALA A 351 7.90 -16.43 3.00
N ILE A 352 7.09 -16.45 4.07
CA ILE A 352 6.96 -17.60 4.98
C ILE A 352 6.04 -18.72 4.48
N PHE A 353 5.47 -18.64 3.26
CA PHE A 353 4.66 -19.74 2.70
C PHE A 353 5.44 -21.07 2.59
N SER A 354 6.74 -21.00 2.32
CA SER A 354 7.61 -22.17 2.31
C SER A 354 7.70 -22.84 3.70
N GLU A 355 7.67 -22.03 4.76
CA GLU A 355 7.67 -22.50 6.15
C GLU A 355 6.31 -23.11 6.56
N ALA A 356 5.22 -22.77 5.87
CA ALA A 356 3.87 -23.31 6.12
C ALA A 356 3.64 -24.72 5.58
N GLY A 357 4.64 -25.32 4.91
CA GLY A 357 4.49 -26.63 4.26
C GLY A 357 3.49 -26.64 3.11
N VAL A 358 3.16 -25.45 2.54
CA VAL A 358 2.29 -25.35 1.37
C VAL A 358 3.07 -25.81 0.13
N PRO A 359 2.60 -26.82 -0.61
CA PRO A 359 3.25 -27.25 -1.84
C PRO A 359 3.40 -26.10 -2.83
N LEU A 360 4.52 -26.05 -3.55
CA LEU A 360 4.82 -24.98 -4.51
C LEU A 360 3.69 -24.79 -5.53
N ALA A 361 3.06 -25.90 -5.95
CA ALA A 361 1.92 -25.90 -6.86
C ALA A 361 0.68 -25.21 -6.31
N LEU A 362 0.52 -25.13 -4.99
CA LEU A 362 -0.65 -24.52 -4.31
C LEU A 362 -0.35 -23.12 -3.73
N THR A 363 0.92 -22.68 -3.82
CA THR A 363 1.33 -21.36 -3.26
C THR A 363 0.50 -20.21 -3.84
N GLY A 364 0.23 -20.21 -5.14
CA GLY A 364 -0.58 -19.17 -5.78
C GLY A 364 -2.00 -19.07 -5.20
N THR A 365 -2.63 -20.22 -4.91
CA THR A 365 -3.96 -20.32 -4.27
C THR A 365 -3.92 -19.82 -2.84
N ALA A 366 -2.92 -20.25 -2.09
CA ALA A 366 -2.74 -19.85 -0.70
C ALA A 366 -2.49 -18.34 -0.61
N VAL A 367 -1.64 -17.76 -1.47
CA VAL A 367 -1.42 -16.32 -1.58
C VAL A 367 -2.72 -15.58 -1.91
N GLY A 368 -3.50 -16.08 -2.89
CA GLY A 368 -4.77 -15.47 -3.26
C GLY A 368 -5.77 -15.45 -2.10
N LEU A 369 -5.93 -16.57 -1.40
CA LEU A 369 -6.80 -16.69 -0.24
C LEU A 369 -6.34 -15.77 0.91
N VAL A 370 -5.05 -15.85 1.25
CA VAL A 370 -4.45 -15.03 2.31
C VAL A 370 -4.53 -13.54 1.98
N SER A 371 -4.39 -13.16 0.71
CA SER A 371 -4.54 -11.75 0.29
C SER A 371 -5.99 -11.29 0.39
N ALA A 372 -6.96 -12.09 -0.04
CA ALA A 372 -8.38 -11.74 0.04
C ALA A 372 -8.82 -11.49 1.49
N VAL A 373 -8.33 -12.31 2.43
CA VAL A 373 -8.61 -12.12 3.86
C VAL A 373 -7.72 -11.03 4.45
N GLY A 374 -6.44 -10.99 4.06
CA GLY A 374 -5.41 -10.12 4.61
C GLY A 374 -5.63 -8.62 4.37
N TYR A 375 -6.32 -8.24 3.28
CA TYR A 375 -6.62 -6.85 2.95
C TYR A 375 -8.00 -6.37 3.44
N THR A 376 -8.72 -7.19 4.19
CA THR A 376 -9.98 -6.77 4.84
C THR A 376 -9.87 -5.54 5.76
N PRO A 377 -8.71 -5.19 6.37
CA PRO A 377 -8.57 -3.94 7.10
C PRO A 377 -8.88 -2.66 6.29
N ASP A 378 -8.80 -2.69 4.96
CA ASP A 378 -9.29 -1.59 4.13
C ASP A 378 -10.77 -1.27 4.37
N ILE A 379 -11.56 -2.25 4.84
CA ILE A 379 -12.99 -2.07 5.09
C ILE A 379 -13.25 -1.42 6.45
N PHE A 380 -12.53 -1.83 7.51
CA PHE A 380 -12.90 -1.44 8.88
C PHE A 380 -11.94 -0.46 9.57
N MET A 381 -10.67 -0.37 9.11
CA MET A 381 -9.69 0.48 9.82
C MET A 381 -9.96 1.97 9.64
N GLY A 382 -10.41 2.41 8.47
CA GLY A 382 -10.80 3.80 8.25
C GLY A 382 -11.95 4.23 9.16
N PRO A 383 -13.09 3.51 9.17
CA PRO A 383 -14.19 3.79 10.11
C PRO A 383 -13.79 3.71 11.58
N LEU A 384 -12.95 2.74 11.98
CA LEU A 384 -12.47 2.62 13.36
C LEU A 384 -11.65 3.84 13.78
N ASN A 385 -10.69 4.24 12.94
CA ASN A 385 -9.90 5.44 13.18
C ASN A 385 -10.81 6.67 13.32
N GLY A 386 -11.66 6.91 12.32
CA GLY A 386 -12.54 8.08 12.32
C GLY A 386 -13.50 8.10 13.50
N TYR A 387 -14.09 6.96 13.86
CA TYR A 387 -14.97 6.89 15.03
C TYR A 387 -14.25 7.27 16.33
N LEU A 388 -13.03 6.77 16.53
CA LEU A 388 -12.29 7.04 17.75
C LEU A 388 -11.80 8.49 17.84
N THR A 389 -11.26 9.03 16.73
CA THR A 389 -10.74 10.41 16.72
C THR A 389 -11.85 11.45 16.72
N ASP A 390 -13.01 11.21 16.08
CA ASP A 390 -14.14 12.13 16.11
C ASP A 390 -14.91 12.09 17.43
N THR A 391 -14.99 10.91 18.08
CA THR A 391 -15.68 10.76 19.39
C THR A 391 -14.84 11.28 20.53
N TYR A 392 -13.52 11.13 20.46
CA TYR A 392 -12.57 11.54 21.50
C TYR A 392 -11.54 12.51 20.89
N PRO A 393 -11.88 13.80 20.72
CA PRO A 393 -11.00 14.77 20.07
C PRO A 393 -9.64 14.93 20.73
N GLY A 394 -8.63 15.28 19.94
CA GLY A 394 -7.25 15.49 20.39
C GLY A 394 -6.53 14.19 20.72
N ALA A 395 -5.59 14.23 21.63
CA ALA A 395 -4.69 13.11 21.94
C ALA A 395 -5.42 11.80 22.29
N LEU A 396 -6.58 11.86 22.95
CA LEU A 396 -7.26 10.67 23.49
C LEU A 396 -7.79 9.75 22.37
N GLY A 397 -8.32 10.30 21.29
CA GLY A 397 -8.77 9.51 20.14
C GLY A 397 -7.63 8.72 19.49
N HIS A 398 -6.49 9.38 19.32
CA HIS A 398 -5.27 8.73 18.83
C HIS A 398 -4.75 7.65 19.80
N GLN A 399 -4.77 7.92 21.10
CA GLN A 399 -4.38 6.93 22.12
C GLN A 399 -5.24 5.67 22.03
N TYR A 400 -6.55 5.80 21.93
CA TYR A 400 -7.46 4.66 21.77
C TYR A 400 -7.25 3.93 20.44
N PHE A 401 -7.05 4.66 19.34
CA PHE A 401 -6.79 4.07 18.06
C PHE A 401 -5.46 3.28 18.03
N PHE A 402 -4.38 3.87 18.52
CA PHE A 402 -3.09 3.18 18.61
C PHE A 402 -3.10 2.06 19.66
N GLY A 403 -3.93 2.15 20.70
CA GLY A 403 -4.19 1.03 21.61
C GLY A 403 -4.83 -0.16 20.90
N ALA A 404 -5.82 0.08 20.04
CA ALA A 404 -6.41 -0.95 19.20
C ALA A 404 -5.38 -1.55 18.22
N LEU A 405 -4.53 -0.72 17.60
CA LEU A 405 -3.44 -1.18 16.73
C LEU A 405 -2.42 -2.04 17.49
N ALA A 406 -2.07 -1.67 18.72
CA ALA A 406 -1.19 -2.47 19.57
C ALA A 406 -1.82 -3.84 19.90
N ALA A 407 -3.13 -3.91 20.15
CA ALA A 407 -3.84 -5.17 20.35
C ALA A 407 -3.83 -6.05 19.08
N PHE A 408 -4.08 -5.48 17.91
CA PHE A 408 -3.92 -6.21 16.63
C PHE A 408 -2.49 -6.71 16.43
N ALA A 409 -1.49 -5.88 16.74
CA ALA A 409 -0.09 -6.28 16.63
C ALA A 409 0.28 -7.42 17.60
N ALA A 410 -0.26 -7.40 18.83
CA ALA A 410 -0.10 -8.48 19.79
C ALA A 410 -0.74 -9.80 19.29
N LEU A 411 -1.94 -9.71 18.69
CA LEU A 411 -2.59 -10.85 18.05
C LEU A 411 -1.71 -11.40 16.90
N GLY A 412 -1.10 -10.52 16.10
CA GLY A 412 -0.17 -10.89 15.04
C GLY A 412 1.07 -11.61 15.56
N LEU A 413 1.65 -11.09 16.65
CA LEU A 413 2.78 -11.75 17.33
C LEU A 413 2.38 -13.15 17.84
N CYS A 414 1.24 -13.27 18.52
CA CYS A 414 0.74 -14.58 18.99
C CYS A 414 0.52 -15.53 17.80
N SER A 415 -0.07 -15.07 16.71
CA SER A 415 -0.27 -15.87 15.50
C SER A 415 1.05 -16.32 14.88
N THR A 416 2.07 -15.46 14.90
CA THR A 416 3.42 -15.77 14.41
C THR A 416 4.09 -16.84 15.26
N LEU A 417 3.99 -16.73 16.59
CA LEU A 417 4.55 -17.73 17.51
C LEU A 417 3.83 -19.08 17.40
N LEU A 418 2.50 -19.08 17.18
CA LEU A 418 1.74 -20.31 16.91
C LEU A 418 2.12 -20.91 15.56
N PHE A 419 2.25 -20.07 14.52
CA PHE A 419 2.71 -20.50 13.20
C PHE A 419 4.07 -21.19 13.27
N GLN A 420 5.03 -20.62 13.99
CA GLN A 420 6.36 -21.21 14.18
C GLN A 420 6.31 -22.61 14.83
N ARG A 421 5.34 -22.86 15.70
CA ARG A 421 5.17 -24.19 16.33
C ARG A 421 4.57 -25.23 15.40
N LEU A 422 3.78 -24.80 14.41
CA LEU A 422 3.15 -25.69 13.43
C LEU A 422 4.01 -25.88 12.18
N SER A 423 4.98 -25.02 11.94
CA SER A 423 5.91 -25.13 10.82
C SER A 423 6.79 -26.36 11.06
N ILE A 424 6.82 -27.25 10.08
CA ILE A 424 7.68 -28.44 10.11
C ILE A 424 9.12 -27.93 10.06
N PRO A 425 10.02 -28.41 10.95
CA PRO A 425 11.43 -28.09 10.81
C PRO A 425 11.86 -28.51 9.40
N ALA A 426 12.45 -27.61 8.63
CA ALA A 426 13.09 -27.95 7.40
C ALA A 426 14.10 -29.09 7.77
N SER A 427 13.87 -30.26 7.23
CA SER A 427 14.70 -31.43 7.49
C SER A 427 16.15 -31.04 7.23
N SER A 428 16.95 -31.02 8.32
CA SER A 428 18.40 -30.85 8.33
C SER A 428 19.08 -31.88 7.44
#